data_f2e7bffe712ccfce22534d40b3b1ba6f
#
_entry.id   f2e7bffe712ccfce22534d40b3b1ba6f
#
_cell.length_a   1.000
_cell.length_b   1.000
_cell.length_c   1.000
_cell.angle_alpha   90.00
_cell.angle_beta   90.00
_cell.angle_gamma   90.00
#
_symmetry.space_group_name_H-M   'P 1'
#
loop_
_entity.id
_entity.type
_entity.pdbx_description
1 polymer ?
#
loop_
_entity_poly.entity_id
_entity_poly.type
_entity_poly.pdbx_seq_one_letter_code
_entity_poly.pdbx_strand_id
1 'polypeptide(L)'
;VAIGTGALQTQNFTSSTDASNTAVGYFAGVATTTGVAGTYIGANSGSVTTTGSNIINIGSSSRASGAGINNENVLGHNSIGKGTNTAFINPNGGAVYAGNNATAFSQTSDRRIKKNIVDNNVGLEVIKDIRIRNFNYRTLEEIVDFDNPEAAVVENTETQLGVIAQEIETVLPEVVKTESTGVKTVSSDNITWHLV
;
A
#
# COMPACT_ATOMS: atom_id res chain seq x y z
N VAL A 1 -5.48 16.01 -19.78
CA VAL A 1 -5.66 14.95 -20.79
C VAL A 1 -6.85 14.10 -20.41
N ALA A 2 -7.79 13.87 -21.34
CA ALA A 2 -8.94 13.00 -21.14
C ALA A 2 -9.01 11.94 -22.26
N ILE A 3 -8.94 10.67 -21.90
CA ILE A 3 -9.00 9.55 -22.83
C ILE A 3 -10.04 8.54 -22.33
N GLY A 4 -11.13 8.37 -23.10
CA GLY A 4 -12.23 7.46 -22.79
C GLY A 4 -13.57 8.19 -22.71
N THR A 5 -14.66 7.42 -22.85
CA THR A 5 -16.02 7.96 -22.78
C THR A 5 -16.27 8.57 -21.40
N GLY A 6 -16.69 9.85 -21.35
CA GLY A 6 -17.03 10.55 -20.12
C GLY A 6 -15.83 10.91 -19.21
N ALA A 7 -14.58 10.73 -19.69
CA ALA A 7 -13.41 11.17 -18.94
C ALA A 7 -13.44 12.70 -18.74
N LEU A 8 -13.33 13.18 -17.48
CA LEU A 8 -13.44 14.58 -17.06
C LEU A 8 -14.71 15.31 -17.56
N GLN A 9 -15.81 14.58 -17.75
CA GLN A 9 -17.02 15.12 -18.40
C GLN A 9 -17.63 16.35 -17.69
N THR A 10 -17.52 16.42 -16.38
CA THR A 10 -18.08 17.53 -15.60
C THR A 10 -17.10 18.65 -15.30
N GLN A 11 -15.86 18.54 -15.81
CA GLN A 11 -14.86 19.58 -15.58
C GLN A 11 -15.31 20.92 -16.12
N ASN A 12 -15.44 21.90 -15.25
CA ASN A 12 -15.98 23.23 -15.58
C ASN A 12 -15.31 24.33 -14.76
N PHE A 13 -14.46 25.13 -15.41
CA PHE A 13 -13.84 26.30 -14.81
C PHE A 13 -14.53 27.57 -15.32
N THR A 14 -14.76 28.52 -14.44
CA THR A 14 -15.37 29.82 -14.75
C THR A 14 -14.35 30.83 -15.27
N SER A 15 -13.07 30.53 -15.20
CA SER A 15 -11.95 31.33 -15.70
C SER A 15 -10.93 30.44 -16.38
N SER A 16 -10.00 31.05 -17.12
CA SER A 16 -8.87 30.31 -17.70
C SER A 16 -8.02 29.72 -16.58
N THR A 17 -7.97 28.39 -16.52
CA THR A 17 -7.27 27.65 -15.46
C THR A 17 -6.46 26.50 -16.04
N ASP A 18 -5.18 26.44 -15.68
CA ASP A 18 -4.33 25.30 -15.98
C ASP A 18 -4.67 24.15 -15.02
N ALA A 19 -5.67 23.37 -15.39
CA ALA A 19 -6.20 22.31 -14.55
C ALA A 19 -5.21 21.17 -14.31
N SER A 20 -4.33 20.90 -15.30
CA SER A 20 -3.31 19.83 -15.27
C SER A 20 -3.87 18.46 -14.88
N ASN A 21 -5.16 18.18 -15.19
CA ASN A 21 -5.80 16.92 -14.90
C ASN A 21 -5.51 15.88 -15.99
N THR A 22 -5.26 14.65 -15.60
CA THR A 22 -5.11 13.50 -16.49
C THR A 22 -6.12 12.42 -16.11
N ALA A 23 -6.98 12.03 -17.07
CA ALA A 23 -7.95 10.96 -16.87
C ALA A 23 -7.90 9.97 -18.06
N VAL A 24 -7.72 8.71 -17.74
CA VAL A 24 -7.66 7.62 -18.72
C VAL A 24 -8.59 6.49 -18.27
N GLY A 25 -9.66 6.28 -18.99
CA GLY A 25 -10.66 5.24 -18.74
C GLY A 25 -12.09 5.73 -18.86
N TYR A 26 -13.03 4.78 -18.91
CA TYR A 26 -14.47 5.05 -18.94
C TYR A 26 -14.88 5.80 -17.67
N PHE A 27 -15.45 6.99 -17.80
CA PHE A 27 -15.80 7.89 -16.70
C PHE A 27 -14.69 8.19 -15.69
N ALA A 28 -13.43 8.14 -16.09
CA ALA A 28 -12.31 8.53 -15.23
C ALA A 28 -12.40 10.03 -14.89
N GLY A 29 -12.34 10.37 -13.62
CA GLY A 29 -12.47 11.75 -13.13
C GLY A 29 -13.82 12.41 -13.42
N VAL A 30 -14.88 11.64 -13.68
CA VAL A 30 -16.17 12.13 -14.14
C VAL A 30 -16.77 13.19 -13.22
N ALA A 31 -16.57 13.10 -11.91
CA ALA A 31 -17.11 14.05 -10.94
C ALA A 31 -16.29 15.35 -10.79
N THR A 32 -15.09 15.41 -11.36
CA THR A 32 -14.18 16.56 -11.19
C THR A 32 -14.77 17.81 -11.86
N THR A 33 -15.02 18.85 -11.07
CA THR A 33 -15.51 20.14 -11.54
C THR A 33 -14.39 21.18 -11.61
N THR A 34 -13.90 21.63 -10.46
CA THR A 34 -12.86 22.66 -10.34
C THR A 34 -11.56 22.16 -9.70
N GLY A 35 -11.47 20.87 -9.37
CA GLY A 35 -10.24 20.26 -8.89
C GLY A 35 -9.12 20.30 -9.93
N VAL A 36 -7.88 20.50 -9.51
CA VAL A 36 -6.69 20.60 -10.36
C VAL A 36 -5.63 19.57 -9.99
N ALA A 37 -4.70 19.29 -10.90
CA ALA A 37 -3.59 18.35 -10.71
C ALA A 37 -4.06 16.94 -10.29
N GLY A 38 -5.20 16.49 -10.81
CA GLY A 38 -5.75 15.16 -10.60
C GLY A 38 -5.22 14.16 -11.63
N THR A 39 -4.87 12.97 -11.18
CA THR A 39 -4.55 11.81 -12.03
C THR A 39 -5.54 10.68 -11.76
N TYR A 40 -6.35 10.35 -12.75
CA TYR A 40 -7.43 9.36 -12.68
C TYR A 40 -7.21 8.29 -13.76
N ILE A 41 -6.79 7.09 -13.37
CA ILE A 41 -6.51 6.00 -14.32
C ILE A 41 -7.32 4.77 -13.93
N GLY A 42 -8.19 4.34 -14.84
CA GLY A 42 -9.11 3.21 -14.69
C GLY A 42 -10.58 3.61 -14.82
N ALA A 43 -11.43 2.65 -15.14
CA ALA A 43 -12.87 2.90 -15.26
C ALA A 43 -13.45 3.39 -13.91
N ASN A 44 -14.23 4.48 -13.94
CA ASN A 44 -14.82 5.14 -12.75
C ASN A 44 -13.80 5.58 -11.69
N SER A 45 -12.52 5.68 -12.03
CA SER A 45 -11.50 6.23 -11.14
C SER A 45 -11.80 7.70 -10.85
N GLY A 46 -11.70 8.14 -9.60
CA GLY A 46 -11.95 9.52 -9.20
C GLY A 46 -13.43 9.94 -9.23
N SER A 47 -14.36 9.01 -9.12
CA SER A 47 -15.81 9.27 -9.26
C SER A 47 -16.43 10.14 -8.15
N VAL A 48 -15.70 10.49 -7.11
CA VAL A 48 -16.19 11.30 -5.97
C VAL A 48 -15.52 12.68 -5.90
N THR A 49 -14.30 12.81 -6.41
CA THR A 49 -13.54 14.08 -6.34
C THR A 49 -14.20 15.15 -7.20
N THR A 50 -14.63 16.23 -6.59
CA THR A 50 -15.22 17.38 -7.31
C THR A 50 -14.31 18.60 -7.35
N THR A 51 -13.94 19.10 -6.18
CA THR A 51 -13.08 20.29 -6.00
C THR A 51 -11.71 19.97 -5.42
N GLY A 52 -11.49 18.73 -5.01
CA GLY A 52 -10.20 18.27 -4.48
C GLY A 52 -9.07 18.33 -5.50
N SER A 53 -7.87 18.69 -5.04
CA SER A 53 -6.70 18.89 -5.90
C SER A 53 -5.52 18.02 -5.44
N ASN A 54 -4.56 17.80 -6.35
CA ASN A 54 -3.39 16.93 -6.12
C ASN A 54 -3.81 15.49 -5.74
N ILE A 55 -4.71 14.93 -6.50
CA ILE A 55 -5.28 13.59 -6.28
C ILE A 55 -4.66 12.59 -7.26
N ILE A 56 -4.29 11.42 -6.77
CA ILE A 56 -3.90 10.28 -7.60
C ILE A 56 -4.84 9.12 -7.29
N ASN A 57 -5.70 8.74 -8.26
CA ASN A 57 -6.55 7.56 -8.18
C ASN A 57 -6.22 6.62 -9.33
N ILE A 58 -5.59 5.50 -9.03
CA ILE A 58 -5.19 4.49 -10.02
C ILE A 58 -5.85 3.15 -9.68
N GLY A 59 -6.61 2.64 -10.62
CA GLY A 59 -7.40 1.41 -10.50
C GLY A 59 -8.88 1.65 -10.78
N SER A 60 -9.58 0.64 -11.29
CA SER A 60 -11.02 0.75 -11.52
C SER A 60 -11.75 1.02 -10.21
N SER A 61 -12.65 2.01 -10.21
CA SER A 61 -13.43 2.46 -9.05
C SER A 61 -12.59 2.92 -7.84
N SER A 62 -11.29 3.21 -8.04
CA SER A 62 -10.50 3.89 -7.02
C SER A 62 -11.01 5.33 -6.84
N ARG A 63 -11.12 5.80 -5.62
CA ARG A 63 -11.64 7.15 -5.35
C ARG A 63 -11.09 7.75 -4.09
N ALA A 64 -11.05 9.07 -4.05
CA ALA A 64 -10.75 9.82 -2.84
C ALA A 64 -11.78 9.54 -1.73
N SER A 65 -11.42 9.81 -0.49
CA SER A 65 -12.29 9.67 0.68
C SER A 65 -13.44 10.67 0.71
N GLY A 66 -13.36 11.74 -0.08
CA GLY A 66 -14.40 12.76 -0.18
C GLY A 66 -14.21 13.73 -1.35
N ALA A 67 -15.21 14.54 -1.59
CA ALA A 67 -15.34 15.42 -2.76
C ALA A 67 -14.28 16.53 -2.83
N GLY A 68 -13.95 17.15 -1.69
CA GLY A 68 -13.00 18.28 -1.57
C GLY A 68 -11.66 17.90 -0.92
N ILE A 69 -11.32 16.62 -0.88
CA ILE A 69 -10.06 16.14 -0.30
C ILE A 69 -8.88 16.54 -1.19
N ASN A 70 -7.76 16.93 -0.56
CA ASN A 70 -6.53 17.32 -1.26
C ASN A 70 -5.37 16.41 -0.88
N ASN A 71 -4.37 16.30 -1.78
CA ASN A 71 -3.12 15.57 -1.52
C ASN A 71 -3.38 14.11 -1.08
N GLU A 72 -4.24 13.39 -1.78
CA GLU A 72 -4.55 12.00 -1.47
C GLU A 72 -4.20 11.08 -2.63
N ASN A 73 -3.43 10.04 -2.35
CA ASN A 73 -3.05 9.02 -3.32
C ASN A 73 -3.78 7.70 -3.02
N VAL A 74 -4.50 7.16 -3.99
CA VAL A 74 -5.25 5.91 -3.87
C VAL A 74 -4.89 4.97 -5.01
N LEU A 75 -4.28 3.86 -4.70
CA LEU A 75 -3.89 2.84 -5.66
C LEU A 75 -4.60 1.52 -5.34
N GLY A 76 -5.33 0.99 -6.31
CA GLY A 76 -5.98 -0.32 -6.20
C GLY A 76 -7.42 -0.31 -6.72
N HIS A 77 -7.93 -1.52 -7.03
CA HIS A 77 -9.31 -1.72 -7.48
C HIS A 77 -10.30 -1.47 -6.33
N ASN A 78 -11.39 -0.74 -6.61
CA ASN A 78 -12.48 -0.45 -5.66
C ASN A 78 -12.01 0.12 -4.30
N SER A 79 -10.96 0.91 -4.34
CA SER A 79 -10.29 1.45 -3.14
C SER A 79 -10.82 2.83 -2.81
N ILE A 80 -11.01 3.10 -1.52
CA ILE A 80 -11.43 4.41 -0.98
C ILE A 80 -10.27 4.96 -0.15
N GLY A 81 -9.88 6.19 -0.43
CA GLY A 81 -8.83 6.89 0.29
C GLY A 81 -9.10 7.07 1.80
N LYS A 82 -8.14 7.64 2.51
CA LYS A 82 -8.15 7.77 3.97
C LYS A 82 -8.12 9.22 4.48
N GLY A 83 -8.16 10.18 3.58
CA GLY A 83 -8.20 11.61 3.92
C GLY A 83 -7.04 12.42 3.35
N THR A 84 -7.09 13.70 3.58
CA THR A 84 -6.07 14.68 3.14
C THR A 84 -4.67 14.29 3.63
N ASN A 85 -3.67 14.45 2.76
CA ASN A 85 -2.26 14.15 3.01
C ASN A 85 -1.98 12.67 3.31
N THR A 86 -2.70 11.74 2.66
CA THR A 86 -2.51 10.31 2.83
C THR A 86 -2.17 9.60 1.53
N ALA A 87 -1.46 8.46 1.65
CA ALA A 87 -1.33 7.48 0.58
C ALA A 87 -1.99 6.16 1.02
N PHE A 88 -2.88 5.63 0.19
CA PHE A 88 -3.58 4.38 0.41
C PHE A 88 -3.32 3.42 -0.75
N ILE A 89 -2.63 2.32 -0.47
CA ILE A 89 -2.37 1.26 -1.42
C ILE A 89 -3.18 0.04 -0.98
N ASN A 90 -4.11 -0.41 -1.81
CA ASN A 90 -4.98 -1.54 -1.50
C ASN A 90 -4.78 -2.66 -2.51
N PRO A 91 -3.98 -3.69 -2.19
CA PRO A 91 -3.73 -4.83 -3.07
C PRO A 91 -4.86 -5.88 -3.03
N ASN A 92 -6.12 -5.47 -2.79
CA ASN A 92 -7.27 -6.36 -2.72
C ASN A 92 -7.24 -7.35 -1.53
N GLY A 93 -7.57 -6.84 -0.36
CA GLY A 93 -7.71 -7.64 0.87
C GLY A 93 -6.68 -7.32 1.96
N GLY A 94 -5.66 -6.57 1.65
CA GLY A 94 -4.75 -5.96 2.61
C GLY A 94 -4.45 -4.54 2.19
N ALA A 95 -4.45 -3.60 3.11
CA ALA A 95 -4.17 -2.20 2.82
C ALA A 95 -2.87 -1.75 3.47
N VAL A 96 -2.09 -0.98 2.72
CA VAL A 96 -0.93 -0.26 3.24
C VAL A 96 -1.31 1.21 3.34
N TYR A 97 -1.17 1.81 4.52
CA TYR A 97 -1.57 3.18 4.79
C TYR A 97 -0.47 3.96 5.49
N ALA A 98 -0.09 5.10 4.91
CA ALA A 98 0.75 6.10 5.56
C ALA A 98 0.16 7.50 5.33
N GLY A 99 0.28 8.39 6.31
CA GLY A 99 -0.18 9.74 6.18
C GLY A 99 0.07 10.59 7.43
N ASN A 100 -0.10 11.89 7.27
CA ASN A 100 -0.13 12.89 8.34
C ASN A 100 1.12 12.85 9.25
N ASN A 101 2.31 13.02 8.67
CA ASN A 101 3.63 12.98 9.32
C ASN A 101 4.06 11.60 9.87
N ALA A 102 3.32 10.53 9.58
CA ALA A 102 3.76 9.19 9.91
C ALA A 102 4.89 8.75 8.96
N THR A 103 5.96 8.20 9.51
CA THR A 103 7.06 7.58 8.76
C THR A 103 6.82 6.07 8.54
N ALA A 104 5.81 5.51 9.18
CA ALA A 104 5.41 4.11 9.06
C ALA A 104 3.99 3.97 8.50
N PHE A 105 3.71 2.84 7.88
CA PHE A 105 2.36 2.48 7.46
C PHE A 105 1.50 2.09 8.66
N SER A 106 0.25 2.54 8.68
CA SER A 106 -0.70 2.21 9.74
C SER A 106 -1.59 1.05 9.34
N GLN A 107 -1.87 0.16 10.28
CA GLN A 107 -2.79 -0.96 10.10
C GLN A 107 -4.19 -0.59 10.55
N THR A 108 -5.22 -1.07 9.83
CA THR A 108 -6.60 -0.95 10.26
C THR A 108 -6.87 -1.86 11.46
N SER A 109 -7.29 -1.30 12.60
CA SER A 109 -7.41 -2.03 13.87
C SER A 109 -8.69 -1.70 14.66
N ASP A 110 -9.76 -1.31 13.98
CA ASP A 110 -11.05 -0.98 14.60
C ASP A 110 -11.74 -2.23 15.15
N ARG A 111 -12.20 -2.18 16.41
CA ARG A 111 -12.91 -3.28 17.07
C ARG A 111 -14.16 -3.75 16.30
N ARG A 112 -14.83 -2.85 15.59
CA ARG A 112 -16.07 -3.14 14.85
C ARG A 112 -15.87 -4.11 13.68
N ILE A 113 -14.67 -4.23 13.18
CA ILE A 113 -14.32 -5.15 12.08
C ILE A 113 -13.58 -6.40 12.55
N LYS A 114 -13.35 -6.53 13.87
CA LYS A 114 -12.70 -7.69 14.50
C LYS A 114 -13.71 -8.56 15.24
N LYS A 115 -13.52 -9.84 15.23
CA LYS A 115 -14.35 -10.83 15.97
C LYS A 115 -13.43 -11.83 16.69
N ASN A 116 -13.99 -12.56 17.65
CA ASN A 116 -13.27 -13.60 18.41
C ASN A 116 -12.00 -13.06 19.10
N ILE A 117 -12.12 -11.87 19.69
CA ILE A 117 -10.99 -11.19 20.34
C ILE A 117 -10.71 -11.91 21.66
N VAL A 118 -9.51 -12.47 21.77
CA VAL A 118 -8.97 -13.13 22.96
C VAL A 118 -7.57 -12.56 23.27
N ASP A 119 -7.16 -12.64 24.51
CA ASP A 119 -5.83 -12.23 24.92
C ASP A 119 -4.78 -13.20 24.35
N ASN A 120 -3.65 -12.64 23.91
CA ASN A 120 -2.48 -13.41 23.53
C ASN A 120 -1.49 -13.41 24.73
N ASN A 121 -1.18 -14.59 25.23
CA ASN A 121 -0.25 -14.75 26.35
C ASN A 121 1.19 -15.09 25.92
N VAL A 122 1.47 -15.05 24.63
CA VAL A 122 2.81 -15.24 24.04
C VAL A 122 3.50 -13.89 23.97
N GLY A 123 4.38 -13.61 24.92
CA GLY A 123 5.03 -12.30 25.07
C GLY A 123 6.55 -12.36 24.96
N LEU A 124 7.24 -11.59 25.82
CA LEU A 124 8.69 -11.35 25.83
C LEU A 124 9.56 -12.63 25.83
N GLU A 125 9.07 -13.73 26.40
CA GLU A 125 9.87 -14.96 26.45
C GLU A 125 10.19 -15.48 25.04
N VAL A 126 9.25 -15.37 24.12
CA VAL A 126 9.44 -15.77 22.72
C VAL A 126 10.42 -14.83 22.00
N ILE A 127 10.37 -13.53 22.31
CA ILE A 127 11.27 -12.54 21.71
C ILE A 127 12.75 -12.83 22.05
N LYS A 128 13.03 -13.37 23.23
CA LYS A 128 14.41 -13.71 23.65
C LYS A 128 15.04 -14.81 22.79
N ASP A 129 14.22 -15.64 22.16
CA ASP A 129 14.68 -16.74 21.32
C ASP A 129 14.94 -16.29 19.87
N ILE A 130 14.56 -15.06 19.53
CA ILE A 130 14.82 -14.48 18.20
C ILE A 130 16.29 -14.10 18.07
N ARG A 131 16.93 -14.61 17.02
CA ARG A 131 18.32 -14.31 16.70
C ARG A 131 18.43 -13.19 15.70
N ILE A 132 19.15 -12.13 16.06
CA ILE A 132 19.49 -11.05 15.14
C ILE A 132 20.82 -11.39 14.47
N ARG A 133 20.86 -11.28 13.14
CA ARG A 133 22.02 -11.64 12.32
C ARG A 133 22.55 -10.44 11.54
N ASN A 134 23.84 -10.41 11.33
CA ASN A 134 24.46 -9.64 10.24
C ASN A 134 24.62 -10.58 9.04
N PHE A 135 24.21 -10.13 7.86
CA PHE A 135 24.29 -10.93 6.63
C PHE A 135 24.50 -10.03 5.41
N ASN A 136 24.92 -10.62 4.31
CA ASN A 136 24.89 -10.01 2.98
C ASN A 136 23.93 -10.78 2.10
N TYR A 137 23.27 -10.08 1.17
CA TYR A 137 22.49 -10.75 0.14
C TYR A 137 23.38 -11.45 -0.86
N ARG A 138 22.94 -12.61 -1.33
CA ARG A 138 23.61 -13.35 -2.40
C ARG A 138 23.40 -12.64 -3.73
N THR A 139 24.42 -12.69 -4.59
CA THR A 139 24.27 -12.30 -6.00
C THR A 139 23.39 -13.31 -6.74
N LEU A 140 22.89 -12.94 -7.92
CA LEU A 140 22.09 -13.83 -8.74
C LEU A 140 22.78 -15.17 -9.01
N GLU A 141 24.09 -15.15 -9.24
CA GLU A 141 24.91 -16.33 -9.54
C GLU A 141 25.08 -17.27 -8.32
N GLU A 142 24.94 -16.75 -7.11
CA GLU A 142 25.03 -17.50 -5.85
C GLU A 142 23.67 -18.07 -5.38
N ILE A 143 22.56 -17.72 -6.05
CA ILE A 143 21.23 -18.23 -5.75
C ILE A 143 20.98 -19.48 -6.59
N VAL A 144 21.02 -20.66 -5.96
CA VAL A 144 20.93 -21.95 -6.65
C VAL A 144 19.69 -22.78 -6.27
N ASP A 145 18.93 -22.33 -5.26
CA ASP A 145 17.86 -23.12 -4.64
C ASP A 145 16.45 -22.68 -5.11
N PHE A 146 16.35 -21.89 -6.17
CA PHE A 146 15.08 -21.39 -6.72
C PHE A 146 14.97 -21.72 -8.21
N ASP A 147 13.77 -22.07 -8.66
CA ASP A 147 13.47 -22.27 -10.09
C ASP A 147 13.57 -20.95 -10.89
N ASN A 148 13.29 -19.82 -10.22
CA ASN A 148 13.44 -18.47 -10.79
C ASN A 148 14.26 -17.60 -9.83
N PRO A 149 15.58 -17.68 -9.84
CA PRO A 149 16.45 -16.95 -8.92
C PRO A 149 16.36 -15.42 -9.08
N GLU A 150 16.02 -14.92 -10.26
CA GLU A 150 15.84 -13.47 -10.53
C GLU A 150 14.71 -12.87 -9.69
N ALA A 151 13.68 -13.65 -9.35
CA ALA A 151 12.58 -13.21 -8.50
C ALA A 151 12.96 -13.17 -7.00
N ALA A 152 14.07 -13.75 -6.61
CA ALA A 152 14.54 -13.86 -5.22
C ALA A 152 15.70 -12.92 -4.90
N VAL A 153 16.42 -12.40 -5.91
CA VAL A 153 17.60 -11.56 -5.70
C VAL A 153 17.25 -10.19 -5.11
N VAL A 154 18.09 -9.73 -4.20
CA VAL A 154 18.06 -8.36 -3.65
C VAL A 154 19.39 -7.70 -3.95
N GLU A 155 19.39 -6.68 -4.79
CA GLU A 155 20.58 -5.93 -5.17
C GLU A 155 21.05 -4.99 -4.05
N ASN A 156 21.71 -5.55 -3.05
CA ASN A 156 22.33 -4.79 -1.96
C ASN A 156 23.62 -5.48 -1.53
N THR A 157 24.74 -4.80 -1.67
CA THR A 157 26.07 -5.33 -1.36
C THR A 157 26.54 -5.03 0.07
N GLU A 158 25.83 -4.19 0.80
CA GLU A 158 26.19 -3.81 2.16
C GLU A 158 25.76 -4.89 3.17
N THR A 159 26.46 -4.97 4.29
CA THR A 159 26.06 -5.82 5.40
C THR A 159 24.75 -5.33 6.01
N GLN A 160 23.79 -6.22 6.09
CA GLN A 160 22.47 -5.96 6.65
C GLN A 160 22.39 -6.48 8.08
N LEU A 161 21.52 -5.88 8.88
CA LEU A 161 21.12 -6.36 10.19
C LEU A 161 19.65 -6.82 10.12
N GLY A 162 19.37 -8.04 10.53
CA GLY A 162 18.00 -8.55 10.47
C GLY A 162 17.89 -9.98 11.00
N VAL A 163 16.81 -10.63 10.59
CA VAL A 163 16.49 -12.00 10.98
C VAL A 163 16.52 -12.93 9.77
N ILE A 164 16.65 -14.22 10.02
CA ILE A 164 16.52 -15.27 8.98
C ILE A 164 15.14 -15.90 9.13
N ALA A 165 14.34 -15.88 8.09
CA ALA A 165 12.95 -16.35 8.12
C ALA A 165 12.81 -17.79 8.63
N GLN A 166 13.70 -18.70 8.23
CA GLN A 166 13.71 -20.09 8.68
C GLN A 166 14.02 -20.21 10.19
N GLU A 167 14.84 -19.32 10.75
CA GLU A 167 15.10 -19.30 12.21
C GLU A 167 13.88 -18.77 12.96
N ILE A 168 13.25 -17.71 12.45
CA ILE A 168 12.03 -17.15 13.05
C ILE A 168 10.88 -18.16 12.98
N GLU A 169 10.73 -18.91 11.90
CA GLU A 169 9.68 -19.90 11.72
C GLU A 169 9.67 -20.99 12.81
N THR A 170 10.82 -21.26 13.42
CA THR A 170 10.90 -22.21 14.54
C THR A 170 10.40 -21.63 15.87
N VAL A 171 10.35 -20.31 16.00
CA VAL A 171 9.99 -19.57 17.24
C VAL A 171 8.59 -18.99 17.12
N LEU A 172 8.29 -18.34 16.01
CA LEU A 172 7.04 -17.64 15.68
C LEU A 172 6.61 -17.96 14.25
N PRO A 173 6.10 -19.16 13.96
CA PRO A 173 5.73 -19.55 12.60
C PRO A 173 4.66 -18.64 11.97
N GLU A 174 3.78 -18.05 12.76
CA GLU A 174 2.69 -17.19 12.30
C GLU A 174 3.16 -15.85 11.71
N VAL A 175 4.42 -15.44 11.97
CA VAL A 175 4.98 -14.22 11.39
C VAL A 175 5.74 -14.47 10.09
N VAL A 176 5.88 -15.73 9.70
CA VAL A 176 6.59 -16.14 8.47
C VAL A 176 5.60 -16.55 7.41
N LYS A 177 5.83 -16.07 6.19
CA LYS A 177 5.02 -16.42 5.02
C LYS A 177 5.93 -16.83 3.87
N THR A 178 5.55 -17.86 3.14
CA THR A 178 6.18 -18.19 1.84
C THR A 178 5.41 -17.49 0.74
N GLU A 179 6.08 -16.63 -0.02
CA GLU A 179 5.51 -15.91 -1.14
C GLU A 179 5.39 -16.81 -2.38
N SER A 180 4.68 -16.35 -3.41
CA SER A 180 4.50 -17.08 -4.67
C SER A 180 5.80 -17.36 -5.43
N THR A 181 6.86 -16.62 -5.12
CA THR A 181 8.22 -16.80 -5.64
C THR A 181 9.00 -17.92 -4.93
N GLY A 182 8.45 -18.52 -3.86
CA GLY A 182 9.15 -19.46 -2.98
C GLY A 182 9.98 -18.79 -1.89
N VAL A 183 10.17 -17.47 -1.94
CA VAL A 183 10.92 -16.73 -0.92
C VAL A 183 10.08 -16.59 0.35
N LYS A 184 10.71 -16.81 1.51
CA LYS A 184 10.08 -16.56 2.81
C LYS A 184 10.25 -15.11 3.23
N THR A 185 9.17 -14.53 3.76
CA THR A 185 9.14 -13.17 4.31
C THR A 185 8.75 -13.20 5.79
N VAL A 186 9.13 -12.17 6.52
CA VAL A 186 8.85 -12.04 7.95
C VAL A 186 8.05 -10.75 8.19
N SER A 187 6.91 -10.86 8.89
CA SER A 187 6.09 -9.73 9.31
C SER A 187 6.68 -9.13 10.60
N SER A 188 7.49 -8.10 10.47
CA SER A 188 8.10 -7.39 11.62
C SER A 188 7.05 -6.74 12.52
N ASP A 189 5.94 -6.26 11.95
CA ASP A 189 4.86 -5.64 12.72
C ASP A 189 4.24 -6.61 13.72
N ASN A 190 4.03 -7.87 13.32
CA ASN A 190 3.49 -8.87 14.22
C ASN A 190 4.46 -9.21 15.36
N ILE A 191 5.76 -9.20 15.10
CA ILE A 191 6.80 -9.39 16.14
C ILE A 191 6.72 -8.29 17.19
N THR A 192 6.50 -7.03 16.80
CA THR A 192 6.44 -5.90 17.74
C THR A 192 5.27 -6.01 18.74
N TRP A 193 4.18 -6.69 18.38
CA TRP A 193 3.06 -6.91 19.29
C TRP A 193 3.36 -7.89 20.44
N HIS A 194 4.45 -8.66 20.37
CA HIS A 194 4.92 -9.49 21.48
C HIS A 194 5.78 -8.72 22.51
N LEU A 195 6.09 -7.43 22.23
CA LEU A 195 6.87 -6.56 23.13
C LEU A 195 6.02 -5.79 24.15
N VAL A 196 4.67 -5.84 24.02
CA VAL A 196 3.73 -5.06 24.84
C VAL A 196 2.91 -5.92 25.83
#